data_c01b20f2393ee9ff6c1704a6ec2887b4
#
_entry.id   c01b20f2393ee9ff6c1704a6ec2887b4
#
_cell.length_a   1.000
_cell.length_b   1.000
_cell.length_c   1.000
_cell.angle_alpha   90.00
_cell.angle_beta   90.00
_cell.angle_gamma   90.00
#
_symmetry.space_group_name_H-M   'P 1'
#
loop_
_entity.id
_entity.type
_entity.pdbx_description
1 polymer ?
#
loop_
_entity_poly.entity_id
_entity_poly.type
_entity_poly.pdbx_seq_one_letter_code
_entity_poly.pdbx_strand_id
1 'polypeptide(L)'
;MLFLMYVFVFSPANVAKTEFCQVHLDDTKLKSFMYAVKNHYWYQMYVDDLPIWGIVGDIDGENMFVWTHKKFEIGYNGKQIVDVNLTSEGRVKLEPDAKIPFTYEVVWKESQIKFQDRFDKYLDPNFFQHRVCVFS
;
A
#
# COMPACT_ATOMS: atom_id res chain seq x y z
N MET A 1 -0.33 13.32 4.08
CA MET A 1 0.44 12.86 5.25
C MET A 1 1.53 11.94 4.74
N LEU A 2 2.77 12.42 4.75
CA LEU A 2 3.93 11.69 4.23
C LEU A 2 4.46 10.77 5.32
N PHE A 3 4.28 9.46 5.19
CA PHE A 3 4.98 8.51 6.03
C PHE A 3 6.31 8.16 5.37
N LEU A 4 7.40 8.72 5.90
CA LEU A 4 8.75 8.31 5.56
C LEU A 4 9.12 7.09 6.40
N MET A 5 9.08 5.92 5.81
CA MET A 5 9.60 4.72 6.45
C MET A 5 11.08 4.58 6.09
N TYR A 6 11.97 5.00 7.01
CA TYR A 6 13.40 4.77 6.88
C TYR A 6 13.74 3.35 7.30
N VAL A 7 14.12 2.51 6.35
CA VAL A 7 14.76 1.23 6.67
C VAL A 7 16.27 1.47 6.78
N PHE A 8 16.78 1.61 8.00
CA PHE A 8 18.18 1.98 8.26
C PHE A 8 19.18 0.83 8.16
N VAL A 9 18.75 -0.41 8.04
CA VAL A 9 19.62 -1.57 7.92
C VAL A 9 19.11 -2.48 6.82
N PHE A 10 19.97 -2.72 5.81
CA PHE A 10 19.68 -3.73 4.81
C PHE A 10 19.74 -5.12 5.46
N SER A 11 18.60 -5.64 5.80
CA SER A 11 18.42 -7.01 6.29
C SER A 11 17.17 -7.58 5.63
N PRO A 12 17.31 -8.32 4.52
CA PRO A 12 16.18 -8.89 3.80
C PRO A 12 15.56 -10.03 4.61
N ALA A 13 14.69 -9.69 5.54
CA ALA A 13 13.93 -10.62 6.34
C ALA A 13 12.44 -10.45 6.07
N ASN A 14 11.78 -11.52 5.67
CA ASN A 14 10.33 -11.51 5.50
C ASN A 14 9.63 -11.23 6.82
N VAL A 15 8.58 -10.43 6.77
CA VAL A 15 7.70 -10.17 7.91
C VAL A 15 6.35 -10.83 7.61
N ALA A 16 5.96 -11.80 8.43
CA ALA A 16 4.64 -12.41 8.35
C ALA A 16 3.55 -11.38 8.67
N LYS A 17 2.32 -11.67 8.27
CA LYS A 17 1.18 -10.80 8.53
C LYS A 17 1.15 -10.32 9.98
N THR A 18 1.26 -9.03 10.18
CA THR A 18 1.38 -8.37 11.48
C THR A 18 0.35 -7.25 11.59
N GLU A 19 -0.40 -7.23 12.69
CA GLU A 19 -1.26 -6.11 13.03
C GLU A 19 -0.43 -4.96 13.59
N PHE A 20 -0.59 -3.77 13.04
CA PHE A 20 0.13 -2.58 13.51
C PHE A 20 -0.80 -1.52 14.09
N CYS A 21 -2.10 -1.62 13.84
CA CYS A 21 -3.07 -0.64 14.28
C CYS A 21 -4.46 -1.26 14.28
N GLN A 22 -5.29 -0.85 15.25
CA GLN A 22 -6.71 -1.12 15.27
C GLN A 22 -7.46 0.20 15.37
N VAL A 23 -8.44 0.42 14.50
CA VAL A 23 -9.24 1.65 14.47
C VAL A 23 -10.69 1.32 14.83
N HIS A 24 -11.21 1.99 15.86
CA HIS A 24 -12.63 1.99 16.16
C HIS A 24 -13.33 3.07 15.35
N LEU A 25 -14.29 2.70 14.53
CA LEU A 25 -15.06 3.63 13.70
C LEU A 25 -16.17 4.29 14.54
N ASP A 26 -15.79 5.29 15.33
CA ASP A 26 -16.75 6.22 15.89
C ASP A 26 -17.40 7.05 14.75
N ASP A 27 -18.41 7.84 15.08
CA ASP A 27 -19.15 8.62 14.08
C ASP A 27 -18.25 9.52 13.24
N THR A 28 -17.27 10.19 13.85
CA THR A 28 -16.34 11.10 13.16
C THR A 28 -15.41 10.33 12.22
N LYS A 29 -14.82 9.24 12.68
CA LYS A 29 -13.91 8.41 11.87
C LYS A 29 -14.63 7.70 10.73
N LEU A 30 -15.84 7.20 11.00
CA LEU A 30 -16.66 6.58 9.96
C LEU A 30 -16.93 7.55 8.83
N LYS A 31 -17.37 8.77 9.14
CA LYS A 31 -17.63 9.82 8.14
C LYS A 31 -16.36 10.18 7.35
N SER A 32 -15.22 10.26 8.02
CA SER A 32 -13.94 10.56 7.38
C SER A 32 -13.52 9.46 6.40
N PHE A 33 -13.63 8.19 6.80
CA PHE A 33 -13.32 7.07 5.91
C PHE A 33 -14.30 6.98 4.74
N MET A 34 -15.59 7.17 4.97
CA MET A 34 -16.59 7.17 3.91
C MET A 34 -16.32 8.28 2.89
N TYR A 35 -15.95 9.47 3.36
CA TYR A 35 -15.59 10.58 2.48
C TYR A 35 -14.35 10.24 1.63
N ALA A 36 -13.32 9.69 2.24
CA ALA A 36 -12.10 9.30 1.54
C ALA A 36 -12.37 8.20 0.49
N VAL A 37 -13.16 7.19 0.83
CA VAL A 37 -13.53 6.13 -0.11
C VAL A 37 -14.38 6.68 -1.26
N LYS A 38 -15.40 7.47 -0.96
CA LYS A 38 -16.28 8.08 -1.94
C LYS A 38 -15.54 8.98 -2.93
N ASN A 39 -14.50 9.67 -2.48
CA ASN A 39 -13.71 10.59 -3.31
C ASN A 39 -12.42 9.94 -3.84
N HIS A 40 -12.32 8.62 -3.79
CA HIS A 40 -11.21 7.84 -4.35
C HIS A 40 -9.83 8.30 -3.85
N TYR A 41 -9.70 8.54 -2.55
CA TYR A 41 -8.43 8.95 -1.96
C TYR A 41 -7.39 7.86 -2.11
N TRP A 42 -6.20 8.30 -2.43
CA TRP A 42 -5.00 7.47 -2.54
C TRP A 42 -3.86 8.13 -1.77
N TYR A 43 -2.85 7.35 -1.46
CA TYR A 43 -1.66 7.81 -0.77
C TYR A 43 -0.41 7.29 -1.46
N GLN A 44 0.68 8.02 -1.26
CA GLN A 44 1.99 7.67 -1.77
C GLN A 44 2.96 7.48 -0.61
N MET A 45 3.77 6.44 -0.70
CA MET A 45 4.87 6.16 0.22
C MET A 45 6.14 5.92 -0.57
N TYR A 46 7.27 5.93 0.12
CA TYR A 46 8.57 5.66 -0.47
C TYR A 46 9.30 4.60 0.33
N VAL A 47 9.95 3.67 -0.36
CA VAL A 47 10.88 2.71 0.21
C VAL A 47 12.19 2.87 -0.55
N ASP A 48 13.22 3.35 0.12
CA ASP A 48 14.52 3.65 -0.49
C ASP A 48 14.39 4.47 -1.78
N ASP A 49 13.68 5.59 -1.70
CA ASP A 49 13.38 6.52 -2.81
C ASP A 49 12.47 5.97 -3.92
N LEU A 50 12.08 4.71 -3.87
CA LEU A 50 11.14 4.13 -4.81
C LEU A 50 9.71 4.38 -4.37
N PRO A 51 8.88 5.05 -5.20
CA PRO A 51 7.51 5.36 -4.85
C PRO A 51 6.60 4.15 -4.98
N ILE A 52 5.65 4.06 -4.07
CA ILE A 52 4.53 3.12 -4.11
C ILE A 52 3.24 3.84 -3.77
N TRP A 53 2.13 3.34 -4.30
CA TRP A 53 0.81 3.94 -4.12
C TRP A 53 -0.17 2.93 -3.57
N GLY A 54 -1.05 3.39 -2.71
CA GLY A 54 -2.18 2.62 -2.22
C GLY A 54 -3.47 3.43 -2.28
N ILE A 55 -4.59 2.73 -2.38
CA ILE A 55 -5.92 3.31 -2.30
C ILE A 55 -6.51 3.06 -0.92
N VAL A 56 -7.33 3.99 -0.44
CA VAL A 56 -7.96 3.88 0.88
C VAL A 56 -9.02 2.79 0.88
N GLY A 57 -9.87 2.76 -0.12
CA GLY A 57 -10.98 1.83 -0.15
C GLY A 57 -11.63 1.69 -1.51
N ASP A 58 -12.79 1.06 -1.51
CA ASP A 58 -13.53 0.70 -2.71
C ASP A 58 -15.03 0.80 -2.46
N ILE A 59 -15.80 0.92 -3.53
CA ILE A 59 -17.26 0.97 -3.51
C ILE A 59 -17.81 -0.19 -4.32
N ASP A 60 -18.73 -0.93 -3.73
CA ASP A 60 -19.44 -2.02 -4.38
C ASP A 60 -20.95 -1.83 -4.16
N GLY A 61 -21.63 -1.36 -5.20
CA GLY A 61 -23.02 -0.95 -5.10
C GLY A 61 -23.21 0.21 -4.11
N GLU A 62 -23.97 -0.01 -3.06
CA GLU A 62 -24.20 0.97 -2.00
C GLU A 62 -23.23 0.83 -0.81
N ASN A 63 -22.37 -0.20 -0.84
CA ASN A 63 -21.46 -0.51 0.25
C ASN A 63 -20.08 0.11 0.00
N MET A 64 -19.49 0.63 1.07
CA MET A 64 -18.14 1.17 1.08
C MET A 64 -17.22 0.27 1.90
N PHE A 65 -16.02 0.05 1.39
CA PHE A 65 -15.03 -0.84 1.99
C PHE A 65 -13.69 -0.12 2.14
N VAL A 66 -12.93 -0.48 3.15
CA VAL A 66 -11.54 -0.04 3.33
C VAL A 66 -10.61 -1.24 3.16
N TRP A 67 -9.47 -1.01 2.51
CA TRP A 67 -8.41 -2.00 2.38
C TRP A 67 -7.58 -2.02 3.66
N THR A 68 -7.52 -3.15 4.33
CA THR A 68 -6.93 -3.27 5.68
C THR A 68 -5.57 -3.94 5.69
N HIS A 69 -5.21 -4.68 4.65
CA HIS A 69 -3.94 -5.39 4.58
C HIS A 69 -3.03 -4.81 3.49
N LYS A 70 -1.78 -4.55 3.84
CA LYS A 70 -0.74 -4.05 2.94
C LYS A 70 0.33 -5.10 2.75
N LYS A 71 0.49 -5.59 1.53
CA LYS A 71 1.55 -6.51 1.18
C LYS A 71 2.65 -5.76 0.43
N PHE A 72 3.83 -5.71 1.02
CA PHE A 72 5.02 -5.14 0.41
C PHE A 72 5.86 -6.25 -0.22
N GLU A 73 6.17 -6.12 -1.49
CA GLU A 73 7.14 -6.97 -2.16
C GLU A 73 8.35 -6.13 -2.51
N ILE A 74 9.49 -6.44 -1.90
CA ILE A 74 10.74 -5.67 -2.05
C ILE A 74 11.74 -6.53 -2.82
N GLY A 75 12.12 -6.05 -3.99
CA GLY A 75 13.16 -6.65 -4.81
C GLY A 75 14.54 -6.09 -4.47
N TYR A 76 15.52 -6.95 -4.31
CA TYR A 76 16.89 -6.56 -4.02
C TYR A 76 17.90 -7.22 -4.95
N ASN A 77 18.98 -6.49 -5.22
CA ASN A 77 20.13 -6.99 -5.97
C ASN A 77 21.39 -6.71 -5.13
N GLY A 78 22.02 -7.76 -4.63
CA GLY A 78 23.09 -7.63 -3.66
C GLY A 78 22.60 -6.98 -2.37
N LYS A 79 23.11 -5.82 -2.02
CA LYS A 79 22.72 -5.03 -0.84
C LYS A 79 21.87 -3.81 -1.18
N GLN A 80 21.30 -3.77 -2.38
CA GLN A 80 20.55 -2.61 -2.86
C GLN A 80 19.10 -2.97 -3.15
N ILE A 81 18.17 -2.13 -2.72
CA ILE A 81 16.77 -2.24 -3.07
C ILE A 81 16.59 -1.71 -4.50
N VAL A 82 16.04 -2.55 -5.37
CA VAL A 82 15.90 -2.22 -6.80
C VAL A 82 14.46 -2.29 -7.30
N ASP A 83 13.53 -2.81 -6.49
CA ASP A 83 12.12 -2.86 -6.84
C ASP A 83 11.26 -2.86 -5.58
N VAL A 84 10.12 -2.19 -5.63
CA VAL A 84 9.13 -2.20 -4.56
C VAL A 84 7.74 -2.18 -5.15
N ASN A 85 6.88 -3.07 -4.67
CA ASN A 85 5.46 -3.12 -5.03
C ASN A 85 4.60 -3.16 -3.76
N LEU A 86 3.47 -2.49 -3.80
CA LEU A 86 2.45 -2.52 -2.76
C LEU A 86 1.16 -3.09 -3.33
N THR A 87 0.63 -4.12 -2.68
CA THR A 87 -0.71 -4.65 -2.94
C THR A 87 -1.61 -4.37 -1.75
N SER A 88 -2.81 -3.87 -2.00
CA SER A 88 -3.84 -3.67 -0.98
C SER A 88 -4.83 -4.84 -1.02
N GLU A 89 -5.04 -5.46 0.13
CA GLU A 89 -5.89 -6.64 0.29
C GLU A 89 -6.77 -6.49 1.54
N GLY A 90 -7.62 -7.47 1.81
CA GLY A 90 -8.40 -7.50 3.05
C GLY A 90 -9.47 -6.42 3.11
N ARG A 91 -10.47 -6.49 2.24
CA ARG A 91 -11.56 -5.53 2.16
C ARG A 91 -12.52 -5.70 3.36
N VAL A 92 -12.70 -4.64 4.13
CA VAL A 92 -13.63 -4.60 5.27
C VAL A 92 -14.67 -3.51 5.06
N LYS A 93 -15.94 -3.86 5.27
CA LYS A 93 -17.06 -2.94 5.13
C LYS A 93 -17.02 -1.85 6.21
N LEU A 94 -17.27 -0.61 5.81
CA LEU A 94 -17.40 0.52 6.72
C LEU A 94 -18.78 0.50 7.38
N GLU A 95 -18.81 0.21 8.68
CA GLU A 95 -20.01 0.16 9.50
C GLU A 95 -19.82 0.92 10.80
N PRO A 96 -20.90 1.49 11.39
CA PRO A 96 -20.81 2.16 12.69
C PRO A 96 -20.24 1.23 13.76
N ASP A 97 -19.35 1.77 14.60
CA ASP A 97 -18.71 1.08 15.72
C ASP A 97 -17.88 -0.16 15.38
N ALA A 98 -17.57 -0.36 14.10
CA ALA A 98 -16.68 -1.44 13.68
C ALA A 98 -15.27 -1.20 14.23
N LYS A 99 -14.60 -2.28 14.62
CA LYS A 99 -13.19 -2.29 14.98
C LYS A 99 -12.40 -2.90 13.84
N ILE A 100 -11.59 -2.10 13.17
CA ILE A 100 -10.88 -2.52 11.97
C ILE A 100 -9.41 -2.70 12.29
N PRO A 101 -8.88 -3.94 12.21
CA PRO A 101 -7.46 -4.20 12.33
C PRO A 101 -6.75 -3.88 11.01
N PHE A 102 -5.69 -3.09 11.07
CA PHE A 102 -4.80 -2.85 9.94
C PHE A 102 -3.55 -3.69 10.07
N THR A 103 -3.24 -4.40 9.01
CA THR A 103 -2.15 -5.37 8.97
C THR A 103 -1.22 -5.12 7.79
N TYR A 104 0.00 -5.61 7.88
CA TYR A 104 0.97 -5.60 6.79
C TYR A 104 1.77 -6.89 6.78
N GLU A 105 2.37 -7.18 5.63
CA GLU A 105 3.40 -8.20 5.46
C GLU A 105 4.48 -7.70 4.51
N VAL A 106 5.67 -8.24 4.64
CA VAL A 106 6.80 -7.90 3.78
C VAL A 106 7.44 -9.16 3.24
N VAL A 107 7.58 -9.22 1.92
CA VAL A 107 8.25 -10.32 1.22
C VAL A 107 9.44 -9.75 0.45
N TRP A 108 10.63 -10.30 0.70
CA TRP A 108 11.86 -9.96 -0.01
C TRP A 108 12.11 -10.97 -1.12
N LYS A 109 12.47 -10.47 -2.30
CA LYS A 109 12.77 -11.30 -3.49
C LYS A 109 14.07 -10.83 -4.13
N GLU A 110 14.92 -11.77 -4.52
CA GLU A 110 16.08 -11.44 -5.36
C GLU A 110 15.60 -10.94 -6.74
N SER A 111 16.30 -9.94 -7.25
CA SER A 111 16.02 -9.32 -8.55
C SER A 111 17.31 -9.16 -9.33
N GLN A 112 17.22 -9.21 -10.66
CA GLN A 112 18.33 -8.97 -11.57
C GLN A 112 18.39 -7.50 -12.03
N ILE A 113 17.46 -6.66 -11.61
CA ILE A 113 17.43 -5.24 -11.95
C ILE A 113 18.69 -4.57 -11.37
N LYS A 114 19.41 -3.84 -12.19
CA LYS A 114 20.55 -3.05 -11.72
C LYS A 114 20.07 -1.81 -10.98
N PHE A 115 20.81 -1.39 -9.97
CA PHE A 115 20.46 -0.21 -9.17
C PHE A 115 20.25 1.04 -10.05
N GLN A 116 21.07 1.24 -11.04
CA GLN A 116 20.97 2.36 -11.97
C GLN A 116 19.69 2.34 -12.82
N ASP A 117 19.08 1.18 -13.03
CA ASP A 117 17.91 0.97 -13.89
C ASP A 117 16.60 0.87 -13.09
N ARG A 118 16.66 0.99 -11.76
CA ARG A 118 15.50 0.73 -10.87
C ARG A 118 14.31 1.68 -11.07
N PHE A 119 14.54 2.86 -11.65
CA PHE A 119 13.47 3.82 -11.95
C PHE A 119 12.85 3.65 -13.35
N ASP A 120 13.40 2.78 -14.19
CA ASP A 120 12.98 2.64 -15.59
C ASP A 120 11.53 2.20 -15.73
N LYS A 121 11.03 1.37 -14.80
CA LYS A 121 9.62 0.93 -14.80
C LYS A 121 8.62 2.09 -14.70
N TYR A 122 8.98 3.20 -14.04
CA TYR A 122 8.11 4.37 -13.89
C TYR A 122 8.06 5.24 -15.15
N LEU A 123 8.98 5.03 -16.07
CA LEU A 123 9.04 5.68 -17.39
C LEU A 123 8.23 4.94 -18.43
N ASP A 124 7.80 3.70 -18.15
CA ASP A 124 6.96 2.92 -19.05
C ASP A 124 5.53 3.50 -19.04
N PRO A 125 5.01 3.94 -20.22
CA PRO A 125 3.64 4.46 -20.31
C PRO A 125 2.58 3.47 -19.82
N ASN A 126 2.83 2.17 -19.94
CA ASN A 126 1.90 1.13 -19.50
C ASN A 126 1.88 0.95 -17.97
N PHE A 127 2.92 1.36 -17.27
CA PHE A 127 3.00 1.23 -15.81
C PHE A 127 1.83 1.94 -15.11
N PHE A 128 1.53 3.16 -15.50
CA PHE A 128 0.44 3.93 -14.93
C PHE A 128 -0.92 3.52 -15.48
N GLN A 129 -1.03 3.05 -16.72
CA GLN A 129 -2.29 2.63 -17.33
C GLN A 129 -2.91 1.44 -16.59
N HIS A 130 -2.13 0.44 -16.19
CA HIS A 130 -2.61 -0.69 -15.41
C HIS A 130 -3.06 -0.29 -13.99
N ARG A 131 -2.55 0.82 -13.47
CA ARG A 131 -2.94 1.32 -12.15
C ARG A 131 -4.08 2.33 -12.21
N VAL A 132 -4.21 3.08 -13.30
CA VAL A 132 -5.28 4.06 -13.49
C VAL A 132 -6.62 3.39 -13.84
N CYS A 133 -6.60 2.25 -14.53
CA CYS A 133 -7.82 1.47 -14.78
C CYS A 133 -8.49 0.93 -13.51
N VAL A 134 -7.80 0.93 -12.37
CA VAL A 134 -8.37 0.59 -11.07
C VAL A 134 -9.10 1.78 -10.43
N PHE A 135 -8.91 2.99 -10.99
CA PHE A 135 -9.49 4.24 -10.47
C PHE A 135 -10.68 4.78 -11.29
N SER A 136 -11.06 4.10 -12.35
CA SER A 136 -12.22 4.50 -13.18
C SER A 136 -13.45 3.63 -12.93
#